data_b668fcecf541e97f3ac42085da29b5db
#
_entry.id   b668fcecf541e97f3ac42085da29b5db
#
_cell.length_a   1.000
_cell.length_b   1.000
_cell.length_c   1.000
_cell.angle_alpha   90.00
_cell.angle_beta   90.00
_cell.angle_gamma   90.00
#
_symmetry.space_group_name_H-M   'P 1'
#
loop_
_entity.id
_entity.type
_entity.pdbx_description
1 polymer ?
#
loop_
_entity_poly.entity_id
_entity_poly.type
_entity_poly.pdbx_seq_one_letter_code
_entity_poly.pdbx_strand_id
1 'polypeptide(L)'
;MAEKRDYYEVLGVSKTATDAEIKKAFRQQAKKYHPDIHPGDKECEEKFKEAQEAYAVLSDPDKRRQYDQFGHAAFDGTGGGAGGFDFSGMDMGDIFGDIFGDFFGGGRSSGRRNGPAQGANVRLSVRISFEEAIFGCTKELEFNYKETCSTCGGNGAKPGTSPETCTQCNGTGKVVRQSQSLFGVVQNVTTCPSCGGSGKVVKDKCPTCHGTGYNTKKVRKTVEIPAGIDNGQCVRIREYGEPGINGGPRGDLLVEVIVSGSRDFERQDVNIFSKASISYAIAALGGDIRIKTVDGVIIYTVAPGTQTGTRIRLKGKGVPSTRNKAIRGDHYVTLVVNTPTGLSKEAKEALKKFDELSGGSLTKEGGASTDSKKKKGFMDKLKESLDDL
;
A
#
# COMPACT_ATOMS: atom_id res chain seq x y z
N MET A 1 -6.62 -46.75 4.45
CA MET A 1 -5.85 -45.58 4.03
C MET A 1 -6.03 -45.47 2.54
N ALA A 2 -6.50 -44.33 2.02
CA ALA A 2 -6.65 -44.14 0.59
C ALA A 2 -5.24 -44.11 -0.02
N GLU A 3 -5.02 -44.92 -1.05
CA GLU A 3 -3.76 -45.03 -1.77
C GLU A 3 -3.51 -43.69 -2.49
N LYS A 4 -2.43 -42.98 -2.19
CA LYS A 4 -2.07 -41.71 -2.84
C LYS A 4 -1.81 -41.96 -4.31
N ARG A 5 -2.42 -41.17 -5.21
CA ARG A 5 -2.21 -41.28 -6.66
C ARG A 5 -0.80 -40.86 -7.07
N ASP A 6 -0.28 -41.49 -8.13
CA ASP A 6 1.04 -41.14 -8.70
C ASP A 6 1.08 -39.65 -9.09
N TYR A 7 2.15 -38.93 -8.69
CA TYR A 7 2.30 -37.50 -8.95
C TYR A 7 2.34 -37.15 -10.45
N TYR A 8 2.85 -38.05 -11.28
CA TYR A 8 2.81 -37.88 -12.73
C TYR A 8 1.39 -37.98 -13.27
N GLU A 9 0.57 -38.89 -12.72
CA GLU A 9 -0.86 -39.01 -13.06
C GLU A 9 -1.67 -37.82 -12.57
N VAL A 10 -1.39 -37.31 -11.37
CA VAL A 10 -2.03 -36.10 -10.81
C VAL A 10 -1.84 -34.89 -11.72
N LEU A 11 -0.63 -34.70 -12.25
CA LEU A 11 -0.34 -33.62 -13.20
C LEU A 11 -0.76 -33.95 -14.65
N GLY A 12 -1.02 -35.24 -14.97
CA GLY A 12 -1.33 -35.70 -16.32
C GLY A 12 -0.16 -35.64 -17.28
N VAL A 13 1.04 -35.97 -16.80
CA VAL A 13 2.28 -35.98 -17.60
C VAL A 13 2.97 -37.35 -17.55
N SER A 14 3.83 -37.65 -18.52
CA SER A 14 4.62 -38.88 -18.51
C SER A 14 5.76 -38.82 -17.50
N LYS A 15 6.26 -39.99 -17.05
CA LYS A 15 7.44 -40.08 -16.18
C LYS A 15 8.73 -39.50 -16.83
N THR A 16 8.73 -39.37 -18.15
CA THR A 16 9.83 -38.78 -18.94
C THR A 16 9.64 -37.30 -19.26
N ALA A 17 8.59 -36.67 -18.70
CA ALA A 17 8.28 -35.27 -18.96
C ALA A 17 9.43 -34.35 -18.53
N THR A 18 9.68 -33.31 -19.31
CA THR A 18 10.63 -32.25 -19.01
C THR A 18 10.07 -31.31 -17.94
N ASP A 19 10.97 -30.57 -17.26
CA ASP A 19 10.59 -29.58 -16.24
C ASP A 19 9.62 -28.52 -16.80
N ALA A 20 9.78 -28.15 -18.07
CA ALA A 20 8.90 -27.22 -18.76
C ALA A 20 7.47 -27.78 -18.95
N GLU A 21 7.35 -29.07 -19.25
CA GLU A 21 6.07 -29.77 -19.38
C GLU A 21 5.39 -29.94 -18.03
N ILE A 22 6.12 -30.32 -16.99
CA ILE A 22 5.62 -30.42 -15.61
C ILE A 22 5.08 -29.06 -15.15
N LYS A 23 5.83 -27.97 -15.37
CA LYS A 23 5.42 -26.61 -15.03
C LYS A 23 4.16 -26.17 -15.79
N LYS A 24 4.07 -26.53 -17.08
CA LYS A 24 2.91 -26.22 -17.92
C LYS A 24 1.67 -26.97 -17.44
N ALA A 25 1.80 -28.26 -17.15
CA ALA A 25 0.73 -29.10 -16.66
C ALA A 25 0.19 -28.62 -15.29
N PHE A 26 1.11 -28.31 -14.36
CA PHE A 26 0.72 -27.73 -13.09
C PHE A 26 -0.09 -26.45 -13.24
N ARG A 27 0.33 -25.51 -14.10
CA ARG A 27 -0.42 -24.26 -14.35
C ARG A 27 -1.81 -24.52 -14.90
N GLN A 28 -1.99 -25.53 -15.72
CA GLN A 28 -3.30 -25.93 -16.25
C GLN A 28 -4.19 -26.49 -15.15
N GLN A 29 -3.67 -27.40 -14.30
CA GLN A 29 -4.42 -27.98 -13.19
C GLN A 29 -4.75 -26.92 -12.13
N ALA A 30 -3.78 -26.07 -11.77
CA ALA A 30 -3.99 -24.99 -10.82
C ALA A 30 -5.05 -23.99 -11.28
N LYS A 31 -5.09 -23.64 -12.57
CA LYS A 31 -6.13 -22.78 -13.13
C LYS A 31 -7.50 -23.45 -13.14
N LYS A 32 -7.53 -24.76 -13.42
CA LYS A 32 -8.78 -25.53 -13.52
C LYS A 32 -9.46 -25.73 -12.17
N TYR A 33 -8.69 -25.94 -11.11
CA TYR A 33 -9.19 -26.24 -9.76
C TYR A 33 -8.95 -25.10 -8.76
N HIS A 34 -8.75 -23.86 -9.25
CA HIS A 34 -8.48 -22.72 -8.37
C HIS A 34 -9.67 -22.43 -7.44
N PRO A 35 -9.44 -22.20 -6.13
CA PRO A 35 -10.52 -21.94 -5.18
C PRO A 35 -11.34 -20.69 -5.50
N ASP A 36 -10.76 -19.68 -6.17
CA ASP A 36 -11.49 -18.48 -6.61
C ASP A 36 -12.49 -18.79 -7.76
N ILE A 37 -12.25 -19.85 -8.53
CA ILE A 37 -13.13 -20.26 -9.63
C ILE A 37 -14.22 -21.22 -9.12
N HIS A 38 -13.89 -22.02 -8.10
CA HIS A 38 -14.78 -23.01 -7.49
C HIS A 38 -14.89 -22.81 -5.97
N PRO A 39 -15.46 -21.68 -5.50
CA PRO A 39 -15.55 -21.40 -4.07
C PRO A 39 -16.44 -22.41 -3.35
N GLY A 40 -15.88 -23.11 -2.35
CA GLY A 40 -16.60 -24.07 -1.51
C GLY A 40 -16.71 -25.50 -2.06
N ASP A 41 -16.12 -25.81 -3.20
CA ASP A 41 -16.06 -27.16 -3.77
C ASP A 41 -14.87 -27.93 -3.21
N LYS A 42 -15.14 -28.85 -2.26
CA LYS A 42 -14.13 -29.67 -1.60
C LYS A 42 -13.36 -30.60 -2.55
N GLU A 43 -14.00 -31.11 -3.58
CA GLU A 43 -13.31 -31.97 -4.55
C GLU A 43 -12.30 -31.18 -5.39
N CYS A 44 -12.65 -29.95 -5.78
CA CYS A 44 -11.73 -29.06 -6.47
C CYS A 44 -10.57 -28.63 -5.57
N GLU A 45 -10.84 -28.40 -4.29
CA GLU A 45 -9.81 -28.06 -3.31
C GLU A 45 -8.83 -29.22 -3.08
N GLU A 46 -9.31 -30.45 -2.95
CA GLU A 46 -8.48 -31.64 -2.83
C GLU A 46 -7.60 -31.86 -4.07
N LYS A 47 -8.17 -31.77 -5.27
CA LYS A 47 -7.42 -31.88 -6.53
C LYS A 47 -6.38 -30.77 -6.70
N PHE A 48 -6.68 -29.57 -6.21
CA PHE A 48 -5.72 -28.48 -6.21
C PHE A 48 -4.55 -28.76 -5.25
N LYS A 49 -4.81 -29.26 -4.04
CA LYS A 49 -3.79 -29.68 -3.07
C LYS A 49 -2.90 -30.79 -3.61
N GLU A 50 -3.51 -31.83 -4.20
CA GLU A 50 -2.77 -32.93 -4.85
C GLU A 50 -1.86 -32.42 -5.98
N ALA A 51 -2.35 -31.52 -6.82
CA ALA A 51 -1.57 -30.94 -7.91
C ALA A 51 -0.40 -30.09 -7.39
N GLN A 52 -0.57 -29.39 -6.28
CA GLN A 52 0.50 -28.62 -5.64
C GLN A 52 1.57 -29.54 -5.03
N GLU A 53 1.15 -30.59 -4.32
CA GLU A 53 2.06 -31.60 -3.73
C GLU A 53 2.89 -32.27 -4.83
N ALA A 54 2.23 -32.70 -5.91
CA ALA A 54 2.90 -33.31 -7.06
C ALA A 54 3.93 -32.38 -7.70
N TYR A 55 3.59 -31.11 -7.88
CA TYR A 55 4.51 -30.12 -8.44
C TYR A 55 5.68 -29.83 -7.51
N ALA A 56 5.47 -29.74 -6.21
CA ALA A 56 6.51 -29.51 -5.22
C ALA A 56 7.59 -30.60 -5.20
N VAL A 57 7.22 -31.83 -5.53
CA VAL A 57 8.15 -32.97 -5.63
C VAL A 57 8.79 -33.05 -7.03
N LEU A 58 7.99 -32.96 -8.09
CA LEU A 58 8.46 -33.18 -9.46
C LEU A 58 9.24 -32.01 -10.07
N SER A 59 9.09 -30.81 -9.52
CA SER A 59 9.83 -29.61 -10.01
C SER A 59 11.27 -29.52 -9.52
N ASP A 60 11.64 -30.28 -8.49
CA ASP A 60 12.99 -30.33 -7.93
C ASP A 60 13.70 -31.60 -8.43
N PRO A 61 14.83 -31.50 -9.14
CA PRO A 61 15.53 -32.66 -9.70
C PRO A 61 15.95 -33.71 -8.65
N ASP A 62 16.26 -33.28 -7.43
CA ASP A 62 16.69 -34.18 -6.36
C ASP A 62 15.49 -34.91 -5.74
N LYS A 63 14.38 -34.20 -5.49
CA LYS A 63 13.15 -34.80 -4.98
C LYS A 63 12.49 -35.71 -6.02
N ARG A 64 12.51 -35.32 -7.30
CA ARG A 64 12.01 -36.13 -8.39
C ARG A 64 12.77 -37.45 -8.46
N ARG A 65 14.13 -37.45 -8.38
CA ARG A 65 14.92 -38.67 -8.32
C ARG A 65 14.59 -39.56 -7.14
N GLN A 66 14.35 -38.97 -5.97
CA GLN A 66 13.91 -39.70 -4.77
C GLN A 66 12.53 -40.31 -4.96
N TYR A 67 11.61 -39.54 -5.56
CA TYR A 67 10.28 -40.03 -5.87
C TYR A 67 10.30 -41.17 -6.90
N ASP A 68 11.11 -41.06 -7.93
CA ASP A 68 11.26 -42.06 -8.98
C ASP A 68 11.85 -43.40 -8.44
N GLN A 69 12.66 -43.33 -7.36
CA GLN A 69 13.26 -44.51 -6.73
C GLN A 69 12.41 -45.14 -5.65
N PHE A 70 11.74 -44.35 -4.83
CA PHE A 70 11.09 -44.79 -3.60
C PHE A 70 9.57 -44.51 -3.55
N GLY A 71 9.03 -43.85 -4.57
CA GLY A 71 7.62 -43.45 -4.60
C GLY A 71 7.23 -42.53 -3.46
N HIS A 72 5.98 -42.59 -3.02
CA HIS A 72 5.47 -41.82 -1.89
C HIS A 72 6.17 -42.12 -0.56
N ALA A 73 6.73 -43.33 -0.40
CA ALA A 73 7.43 -43.73 0.83
C ALA A 73 8.66 -42.86 1.14
N ALA A 74 9.21 -42.17 0.15
CA ALA A 74 10.32 -41.22 0.34
C ALA A 74 9.91 -39.98 1.14
N PHE A 75 8.59 -39.67 1.17
CA PHE A 75 8.04 -38.44 1.75
C PHE A 75 7.06 -38.72 2.89
N ASP A 76 6.59 -39.97 3.07
CA ASP A 76 5.76 -40.41 4.18
C ASP A 76 6.66 -40.77 5.39
N GLY A 77 6.96 -39.81 6.24
CA GLY A 77 7.74 -39.75 7.49
C GLY A 77 8.08 -41.01 8.34
N THR A 78 8.19 -42.22 7.78
CA THR A 78 8.47 -43.48 8.52
C THR A 78 9.90 -43.99 8.36
N GLY A 79 10.76 -43.31 7.57
CA GLY A 79 12.15 -43.71 7.36
C GLY A 79 13.13 -42.63 7.83
N GLY A 80 13.79 -42.85 8.96
CA GLY A 80 14.69 -41.93 9.65
C GLY A 80 15.77 -41.31 8.77
N GLY A 81 15.73 -40.00 8.59
CA GLY A 81 16.75 -39.20 7.96
C GLY A 81 16.25 -37.79 7.66
N ALA A 82 16.58 -36.85 8.55
CA ALA A 82 16.60 -35.39 8.41
C ALA A 82 15.55 -34.73 7.48
N GLY A 83 14.42 -34.34 8.01
CA GLY A 83 13.52 -33.35 7.37
C GLY A 83 12.11 -33.81 7.06
N GLY A 84 11.48 -34.62 7.91
CA GLY A 84 10.06 -34.96 7.80
C GLY A 84 9.18 -33.76 8.13
N PHE A 85 8.57 -33.15 7.13
CA PHE A 85 7.49 -32.19 7.35
C PHE A 85 6.16 -32.96 7.40
N ASP A 86 5.58 -33.03 8.61
CA ASP A 86 4.23 -33.53 8.82
C ASP A 86 3.22 -32.48 8.35
N PHE A 87 2.60 -32.72 7.21
CA PHE A 87 1.58 -31.85 6.60
C PHE A 87 0.16 -32.07 7.15
N SER A 88 -0.02 -32.96 8.13
CA SER A 88 -1.33 -33.46 8.52
C SER A 88 -2.15 -32.60 9.48
N GLY A 89 -1.69 -31.40 9.87
CA GLY A 89 -2.39 -30.68 10.95
C GLY A 89 -2.29 -29.14 10.97
N MET A 90 -1.73 -28.49 9.97
CA MET A 90 -1.54 -27.04 9.98
C MET A 90 -2.38 -26.31 8.93
N ASP A 91 -3.08 -25.27 9.39
CA ASP A 91 -3.89 -24.36 8.58
C ASP A 91 -3.03 -23.67 7.50
N MET A 92 -3.38 -23.92 6.22
CA MET A 92 -2.53 -23.66 5.04
C MET A 92 -2.48 -22.20 4.58
N GLY A 93 -3.13 -21.27 5.29
CA GLY A 93 -3.18 -19.84 4.89
C GLY A 93 -1.91 -19.06 5.19
N ASP A 94 -1.28 -19.29 6.32
CA ASP A 94 -0.16 -18.46 6.81
C ASP A 94 1.24 -18.99 6.44
N ILE A 95 1.37 -20.27 6.10
CA ILE A 95 2.68 -20.90 5.79
C ILE A 95 3.07 -20.71 4.32
N PHE A 96 2.08 -20.45 3.44
CA PHE A 96 2.33 -20.32 2.00
C PHE A 96 3.09 -19.04 1.62
N GLY A 97 2.94 -17.96 2.41
CA GLY A 97 3.66 -16.70 2.18
C GLY A 97 5.15 -16.76 2.54
N ASP A 98 5.47 -17.36 3.68
CA ASP A 98 6.83 -17.31 4.22
C ASP A 98 7.73 -18.42 3.70
N ILE A 99 7.23 -19.64 3.50
CA ILE A 99 8.04 -20.76 3.01
C ILE A 99 8.21 -20.72 1.48
N PHE A 100 7.16 -20.30 0.75
CA PHE A 100 7.20 -20.22 -0.71
C PHE A 100 8.00 -19.00 -1.19
N GLY A 101 7.98 -17.89 -0.45
CA GLY A 101 8.79 -16.70 -0.73
C GLY A 101 10.30 -16.94 -0.57
N ASP A 102 10.67 -17.73 0.41
CA ASP A 102 12.09 -18.02 0.71
C ASP A 102 12.65 -19.20 -0.13
N PHE A 103 11.79 -20.12 -0.55
CA PHE A 103 12.17 -21.33 -1.30
C PHE A 103 12.11 -21.15 -2.83
N PHE A 104 11.17 -20.35 -3.37
CA PHE A 104 11.02 -20.06 -4.80
C PHE A 104 11.68 -18.75 -5.26
N GLY A 105 12.00 -17.86 -4.35
CA GLY A 105 12.75 -16.64 -4.61
C GLY A 105 14.25 -16.89 -4.74
N GLY A 106 14.68 -17.77 -5.66
CA GLY A 106 16.05 -17.97 -6.09
C GLY A 106 17.04 -18.20 -4.95
N GLY A 107 17.58 -19.41 -4.83
CA GLY A 107 18.61 -19.82 -3.89
C GLY A 107 19.71 -18.78 -3.69
N ARG A 108 19.51 -17.89 -2.75
CA ARG A 108 20.61 -17.11 -2.20
C ARG A 108 21.28 -18.00 -1.17
N SER A 109 22.31 -18.72 -1.66
CA SER A 109 23.30 -19.32 -0.83
C SER A 109 23.55 -18.45 0.41
N SER A 110 23.46 -19.01 1.59
CA SER A 110 23.95 -18.40 2.84
C SER A 110 25.49 -18.22 2.80
N GLY A 111 26.02 -17.83 1.61
CA GLY A 111 27.39 -17.44 1.39
C GLY A 111 27.64 -16.11 2.07
N ARG A 112 28.54 -16.14 3.05
CA ARG A 112 29.29 -15.05 3.67
C ARG A 112 28.67 -13.66 3.50
N ARG A 113 27.77 -13.27 4.42
CA ARG A 113 27.20 -11.91 4.52
C ARG A 113 28.22 -10.82 4.89
N ASN A 114 29.51 -11.04 4.64
CA ASN A 114 30.57 -10.04 4.80
C ASN A 114 30.90 -9.31 3.48
N GLY A 115 30.11 -9.49 2.42
CA GLY A 115 30.24 -8.74 1.19
C GLY A 115 29.80 -7.28 1.33
N PRO A 116 30.11 -6.43 0.30
CA PRO A 116 29.61 -5.08 0.23
C PRO A 116 28.08 -5.07 0.30
N ALA A 117 27.51 -4.32 1.26
CA ALA A 117 26.08 -4.18 1.42
C ALA A 117 25.67 -2.71 1.33
N GLN A 118 24.53 -2.44 0.70
CA GLN A 118 24.00 -1.10 0.59
C GLN A 118 23.65 -0.54 1.98
N GLY A 119 23.92 0.76 2.19
CA GLY A 119 23.55 1.48 3.39
C GLY A 119 22.03 1.60 3.55
N ALA A 120 21.58 1.82 4.76
CA ALA A 120 20.17 2.02 5.07
C ALA A 120 19.65 3.34 4.44
N ASN A 121 18.39 3.33 4.03
CA ASN A 121 17.72 4.55 3.60
C ASN A 121 17.37 5.42 4.81
N VAL A 122 17.55 6.73 4.67
CA VAL A 122 17.16 7.74 5.68
C VAL A 122 15.80 8.29 5.28
N ARG A 123 14.89 8.42 6.24
CA ARG A 123 13.59 9.05 6.02
C ARG A 123 13.56 10.43 6.64
N LEU A 124 13.00 11.38 5.92
CA LEU A 124 12.76 12.74 6.36
C LEU A 124 11.37 13.16 5.91
N SER A 125 10.59 13.79 6.79
CA SER A 125 9.27 14.30 6.44
C SER A 125 9.34 15.80 6.13
N VAL A 126 8.61 16.22 5.09
CA VAL A 126 8.44 17.64 4.73
C VAL A 126 6.96 17.96 4.66
N ARG A 127 6.57 19.08 5.28
CA ARG A 127 5.20 19.58 5.22
C ARG A 127 5.07 20.63 4.12
N ILE A 128 4.06 20.45 3.27
CA ILE A 128 3.71 21.38 2.20
C ILE A 128 2.24 21.78 2.29
N SER A 129 1.86 22.89 1.66
CA SER A 129 0.46 23.30 1.55
C SER A 129 -0.27 22.48 0.48
N PHE A 130 -1.60 22.56 0.47
CA PHE A 130 -2.45 21.94 -0.55
C PHE A 130 -2.13 22.44 -1.96
N GLU A 131 -1.90 23.74 -2.09
CA GLU A 131 -1.57 24.38 -3.36
C GLU A 131 -0.18 23.96 -3.86
N GLU A 132 0.81 23.92 -2.96
CA GLU A 132 2.15 23.40 -3.29
C GLU A 132 2.13 21.95 -3.75
N ALA A 133 1.24 21.12 -3.19
CA ALA A 133 1.06 19.74 -3.64
C ALA A 133 0.48 19.63 -5.06
N ILE A 134 -0.41 20.57 -5.44
CA ILE A 134 -1.02 20.58 -6.78
C ILE A 134 -0.04 21.08 -7.83
N PHE A 135 0.61 22.21 -7.56
CA PHE A 135 1.47 22.87 -8.56
C PHE A 135 2.92 22.39 -8.55
N GLY A 136 3.30 21.67 -7.49
CA GLY A 136 4.68 21.35 -7.19
C GLY A 136 5.40 22.53 -6.53
N CYS A 137 6.47 22.24 -5.84
CA CYS A 137 7.28 23.27 -5.20
C CYS A 137 8.71 22.78 -5.05
N THR A 138 9.59 23.73 -4.71
CA THR A 138 10.97 23.45 -4.37
C THR A 138 11.18 23.76 -2.89
N LYS A 139 11.69 22.80 -2.11
CA LYS A 139 11.96 22.96 -0.69
C LYS A 139 13.44 22.74 -0.40
N GLU A 140 13.99 23.55 0.46
CA GLU A 140 15.33 23.34 1.02
C GLU A 140 15.21 22.51 2.30
N LEU A 141 15.89 21.36 2.32
CA LEU A 141 15.88 20.44 3.45
C LEU A 141 17.26 20.41 4.09
N GLU A 142 17.29 20.50 5.40
CA GLU A 142 18.50 20.34 6.21
C GLU A 142 18.46 19.01 6.94
N PHE A 143 19.49 18.20 6.78
CA PHE A 143 19.59 16.89 7.43
C PHE A 143 21.04 16.52 7.74
N ASN A 144 21.20 15.56 8.62
CA ASN A 144 22.51 15.03 8.99
C ASN A 144 22.97 14.03 7.94
N TYR A 145 24.15 14.28 7.38
CA TYR A 145 24.80 13.44 6.39
C TYR A 145 26.09 12.88 6.96
N LYS A 146 26.28 11.58 6.90
CA LYS A 146 27.52 10.92 7.31
C LYS A 146 28.48 10.87 6.14
N GLU A 147 29.52 11.69 6.19
CA GLU A 147 30.61 11.73 5.22
C GLU A 147 31.73 10.79 5.65
N THR A 148 32.36 10.09 4.72
CA THR A 148 33.50 9.24 5.02
C THR A 148 34.63 10.06 5.63
N CYS A 149 35.16 9.62 6.74
CA CYS A 149 36.24 10.33 7.43
C CYS A 149 37.50 10.38 6.55
N SER A 150 37.92 11.57 6.16
CA SER A 150 39.09 11.80 5.31
C SER A 150 40.39 11.30 5.95
N THR A 151 40.49 11.36 7.30
CA THR A 151 41.69 10.98 8.05
C THR A 151 41.93 9.46 8.03
N CYS A 152 40.90 8.64 8.10
CA CYS A 152 41.04 7.18 8.15
C CYS A 152 40.46 6.46 6.92
N GLY A 153 39.93 7.18 5.93
CA GLY A 153 39.33 6.57 4.73
C GLY A 153 38.12 5.67 5.02
N GLY A 154 37.43 5.86 6.15
CA GLY A 154 36.23 5.09 6.52
C GLY A 154 36.50 3.83 7.35
N ASN A 155 37.75 3.49 7.65
CA ASN A 155 38.08 2.27 8.40
C ASN A 155 37.99 2.44 9.94
N GLY A 156 37.88 3.66 10.44
CA GLY A 156 37.77 3.98 11.85
C GLY A 156 39.07 3.85 12.65
N ALA A 157 40.15 3.36 12.06
CA ALA A 157 41.43 3.18 12.72
C ALA A 157 42.32 4.42 12.57
N LYS A 158 43.23 4.62 13.52
CA LYS A 158 44.25 5.67 13.46
C LYS A 158 45.13 5.51 12.18
N PRO A 159 45.49 6.57 11.48
CA PRO A 159 46.38 6.48 10.34
C PRO A 159 47.65 5.67 10.67
N GLY A 160 47.99 4.75 9.79
CA GLY A 160 49.08 3.79 10.01
C GLY A 160 48.71 2.51 10.74
N THR A 161 47.48 2.37 11.21
CA THR A 161 46.94 1.14 11.81
C THR A 161 45.74 0.63 10.99
N SER A 162 45.38 -0.65 11.16
CA SER A 162 44.25 -1.26 10.48
C SER A 162 43.33 -1.97 11.47
N PRO A 163 42.03 -2.08 11.16
CA PRO A 163 41.12 -2.87 11.97
C PRO A 163 41.53 -4.35 11.96
N GLU A 164 41.57 -4.98 13.14
CA GLU A 164 41.88 -6.41 13.30
C GLU A 164 40.59 -7.26 13.23
N THR A 165 40.73 -8.51 12.83
CA THR A 165 39.63 -9.45 12.85
C THR A 165 39.19 -9.69 14.29
N CYS A 166 37.88 -9.59 14.56
CA CYS A 166 37.32 -9.83 15.91
C CYS A 166 37.56 -11.28 16.33
N THR A 167 38.27 -11.46 17.41
CA THR A 167 38.62 -12.81 17.95
C THR A 167 37.40 -13.55 18.50
N GLN A 168 36.37 -12.85 18.98
CA GLN A 168 35.18 -13.46 19.55
C GLN A 168 34.26 -14.10 18.48
N CYS A 169 34.17 -13.52 17.31
CA CYS A 169 33.33 -14.04 16.24
C CYS A 169 34.14 -14.50 15.00
N ASN A 170 35.47 -14.46 15.07
CA ASN A 170 36.35 -14.82 13.96
C ASN A 170 35.96 -14.14 12.63
N GLY A 171 35.58 -12.87 12.71
CA GLY A 171 35.21 -12.07 11.54
C GLY A 171 33.77 -12.25 11.05
N THR A 172 32.96 -13.13 11.64
CA THR A 172 31.58 -13.40 11.20
C THR A 172 30.58 -12.30 11.60
N GLY A 173 30.92 -11.47 12.60
CA GLY A 173 30.03 -10.46 13.16
C GLY A 173 28.90 -11.00 14.03
N LYS A 174 28.77 -12.33 14.16
CA LYS A 174 27.72 -13.01 14.93
C LYS A 174 28.30 -14.06 15.84
N VAL A 175 27.63 -14.29 16.96
CA VAL A 175 27.96 -15.36 17.89
C VAL A 175 26.71 -16.22 18.12
N VAL A 176 26.91 -17.54 18.14
CA VAL A 176 25.86 -18.50 18.43
C VAL A 176 25.87 -18.75 19.92
N ARG A 177 24.78 -18.47 20.59
CA ARG A 177 24.55 -18.83 21.99
C ARG A 177 23.58 -20.00 22.03
N GLN A 178 24.00 -21.08 22.68
CA GLN A 178 23.13 -22.20 22.99
C GLN A 178 22.45 -21.94 24.32
N SER A 179 21.13 -21.95 24.35
CA SER A 179 20.33 -21.91 25.57
C SER A 179 19.55 -23.21 25.69
N GLN A 180 19.65 -23.82 26.89
CA GLN A 180 18.92 -25.03 27.23
C GLN A 180 17.49 -24.61 27.63
N SER A 181 16.50 -25.10 26.90
CA SER A 181 15.08 -24.90 27.16
C SER A 181 14.47 -26.23 27.60
N LEU A 182 13.31 -26.21 28.26
CA LEU A 182 12.55 -27.42 28.64
C LEU A 182 12.22 -28.33 27.43
N PHE A 183 12.29 -27.82 26.22
CA PHE A 183 12.00 -28.54 24.99
C PHE A 183 13.25 -28.85 24.12
N GLY A 184 14.47 -28.68 24.70
CA GLY A 184 15.71 -28.97 23.98
C GLY A 184 16.71 -27.79 23.93
N VAL A 185 17.81 -27.98 23.21
CA VAL A 185 18.84 -26.97 23.04
C VAL A 185 18.46 -26.03 21.87
N VAL A 186 18.19 -24.76 22.16
CA VAL A 186 17.91 -23.72 21.16
C VAL A 186 19.20 -22.96 20.89
N GLN A 187 19.57 -22.87 19.61
CA GLN A 187 20.70 -22.06 19.15
C GLN A 187 20.23 -20.68 18.70
N ASN A 188 20.56 -19.65 19.48
CA ASN A 188 20.27 -18.27 19.17
C ASN A 188 21.50 -17.59 18.54
N VAL A 189 21.36 -17.11 17.31
CA VAL A 189 22.39 -16.31 16.64
C VAL A 189 22.20 -14.85 17.02
N THR A 190 23.14 -14.28 17.75
CA THR A 190 23.11 -12.87 18.18
C THR A 190 24.25 -12.09 17.56
N THR A 191 24.09 -10.76 17.45
CA THR A 191 25.16 -9.87 17.04
C THR A 191 26.34 -9.96 18.01
N CYS A 192 27.57 -10.06 17.50
CA CYS A 192 28.75 -10.14 18.34
C CYS A 192 28.91 -8.86 19.19
N PRO A 193 28.94 -8.93 20.53
CA PRO A 193 29.01 -7.76 21.39
C PRO A 193 30.34 -7.01 21.28
N SER A 194 31.44 -7.71 20.98
CA SER A 194 32.77 -7.08 20.88
C SER A 194 32.96 -6.22 19.64
N CYS A 195 32.39 -6.63 18.50
CA CYS A 195 32.54 -5.88 17.24
C CYS A 195 31.25 -5.20 16.77
N GLY A 196 30.14 -5.36 17.48
CA GLY A 196 28.84 -4.77 17.09
C GLY A 196 28.34 -5.23 15.72
N GLY A 197 28.74 -6.44 15.26
CA GLY A 197 28.34 -6.99 13.96
C GLY A 197 29.30 -6.72 12.81
N SER A 198 30.32 -5.87 12.97
CA SER A 198 31.27 -5.51 11.91
C SER A 198 32.26 -6.63 11.57
N GLY A 199 32.45 -7.62 12.43
CA GLY A 199 33.47 -8.65 12.30
C GLY A 199 34.88 -8.16 12.53
N LYS A 200 35.11 -6.86 12.76
CA LYS A 200 36.42 -6.22 12.94
C LYS A 200 36.42 -5.38 14.22
N VAL A 201 37.55 -5.25 14.86
CA VAL A 201 37.76 -4.43 16.06
C VAL A 201 38.87 -3.43 15.80
N VAL A 202 38.63 -2.19 16.14
CA VAL A 202 39.62 -1.09 16.05
C VAL A 202 40.21 -0.90 17.43
N LYS A 203 41.50 -1.25 17.64
CA LYS A 203 42.22 -1.00 18.89
C LYS A 203 42.53 0.49 19.03
N ASP A 204 43.22 1.05 18.03
CA ASP A 204 43.60 2.48 18.01
C ASP A 204 42.57 3.23 17.19
N LYS A 205 41.70 3.96 17.86
CA LYS A 205 40.63 4.70 17.20
C LYS A 205 41.16 5.95 16.49
N CYS A 206 40.63 6.23 15.31
CA CYS A 206 40.89 7.48 14.58
C CYS A 206 40.52 8.70 15.46
N PRO A 207 41.41 9.68 15.65
CA PRO A 207 41.15 10.85 16.49
C PRO A 207 40.02 11.75 15.95
N THR A 208 39.76 11.72 14.65
CA THR A 208 38.77 12.58 13.98
C THR A 208 37.34 11.99 14.06
N CYS A 209 37.18 10.71 13.83
CA CYS A 209 35.86 10.05 13.83
C CYS A 209 35.61 9.15 15.04
N HIS A 210 36.57 9.04 15.96
CA HIS A 210 36.47 8.25 17.20
C HIS A 210 36.11 6.77 16.99
N GLY A 211 36.53 6.21 15.86
CA GLY A 211 36.30 4.79 15.51
C GLY A 211 35.07 4.52 14.65
N THR A 212 34.26 5.52 14.36
CA THR A 212 33.03 5.34 13.55
C THR A 212 33.30 5.19 12.05
N GLY A 213 34.43 5.70 11.57
CA GLY A 213 34.74 5.78 10.14
C GLY A 213 34.05 6.91 9.40
N TYR A 214 33.14 7.66 10.05
CA TYR A 214 32.34 8.71 9.42
C TYR A 214 32.25 9.95 10.28
N ASN A 215 32.14 11.10 9.64
CA ASN A 215 31.87 12.40 10.29
C ASN A 215 30.46 12.85 9.93
N THR A 216 29.69 13.26 10.94
CA THR A 216 28.35 13.80 10.71
C THR A 216 28.44 15.27 10.33
N LYS A 217 27.86 15.64 9.18
CA LYS A 217 27.80 17.00 8.66
C LYS A 217 26.33 17.37 8.39
N LYS A 218 25.95 18.59 8.71
CA LYS A 218 24.66 19.14 8.29
C LYS A 218 24.77 19.57 6.85
N VAL A 219 23.90 19.03 6.00
CA VAL A 219 23.84 19.34 4.57
C VAL A 219 22.47 19.92 4.27
N ARG A 220 22.47 21.01 3.48
CA ARG A 220 21.27 21.59 2.89
C ARG A 220 21.15 21.14 1.45
N LYS A 221 19.99 20.59 1.11
CA LYS A 221 19.69 20.11 -0.24
C LYS A 221 18.35 20.63 -0.69
N THR A 222 18.35 21.23 -1.87
CA THR A 222 17.14 21.63 -2.57
C THR A 222 16.49 20.41 -3.19
N VAL A 223 15.21 20.20 -2.90
CA VAL A 223 14.41 19.07 -3.37
C VAL A 223 13.22 19.60 -4.15
N GLU A 224 13.07 19.14 -5.38
CA GLU A 224 11.92 19.42 -6.21
C GLU A 224 10.82 18.42 -5.90
N ILE A 225 9.67 18.92 -5.46
CA ILE A 225 8.46 18.15 -5.21
C ILE A 225 7.58 18.25 -6.44
N PRO A 226 7.30 17.13 -7.11
CA PRO A 226 6.54 17.16 -8.37
C PRO A 226 5.09 17.59 -8.15
N ALA A 227 4.52 18.27 -9.15
CA ALA A 227 3.12 18.63 -9.17
C ALA A 227 2.22 17.39 -9.09
N GLY A 228 1.14 17.48 -8.33
CA GLY A 228 0.19 16.39 -8.16
C GLY A 228 0.58 15.35 -7.12
N ILE A 229 1.65 15.54 -6.38
CA ILE A 229 2.08 14.63 -5.30
C ILE A 229 0.96 14.45 -4.28
N ASP A 230 0.83 13.23 -3.76
CA ASP A 230 -0.18 12.92 -2.75
C ASP A 230 0.42 12.84 -1.34
N ASN A 231 -0.46 12.94 -0.34
CA ASN A 231 -0.06 12.82 1.06
C ASN A 231 0.57 11.43 1.32
N GLY A 232 1.69 11.40 2.05
CA GLY A 232 2.44 10.17 2.36
C GLY A 232 3.32 9.65 1.21
N GLN A 233 3.31 10.26 0.03
CA GLN A 233 4.23 9.88 -1.04
C GLN A 233 5.65 10.32 -0.74
N CYS A 234 6.63 9.53 -1.20
CA CYS A 234 8.05 9.78 -0.97
C CYS A 234 8.77 10.20 -2.25
N VAL A 235 9.55 11.27 -2.15
CA VAL A 235 10.53 11.67 -3.15
C VAL A 235 11.88 11.07 -2.78
N ARG A 236 12.48 10.27 -3.69
CA ARG A 236 13.76 9.61 -3.46
C ARG A 236 14.91 10.43 -3.99
N ILE A 237 15.89 10.72 -3.13
CA ILE A 237 17.15 11.36 -3.46
C ILE A 237 18.24 10.30 -3.31
N ARG A 238 18.86 9.94 -4.41
CA ARG A 238 19.89 8.89 -4.44
C ARG A 238 21.15 9.29 -3.68
N GLU A 239 21.77 8.29 -3.02
CA GLU A 239 23.09 8.41 -2.37
C GLU A 239 23.15 9.38 -1.18
N TYR A 240 22.01 9.84 -0.66
CA TYR A 240 21.94 10.70 0.54
C TYR A 240 21.50 9.96 1.81
N GLY A 241 21.43 8.63 1.77
CA GLY A 241 21.20 7.77 2.94
C GLY A 241 22.46 7.46 3.75
N GLU A 242 22.38 6.43 4.58
CA GLU A 242 23.52 5.95 5.37
C GLU A 242 24.64 5.37 4.46
N PRO A 243 25.90 5.44 4.90
CA PRO A 243 27.00 4.79 4.19
C PRO A 243 26.79 3.30 4.07
N GLY A 244 27.24 2.71 2.98
CA GLY A 244 27.24 1.26 2.79
C GLY A 244 28.23 0.55 3.72
N ILE A 245 28.00 -0.73 3.95
CA ILE A 245 28.82 -1.59 4.78
C ILE A 245 29.85 -2.28 3.87
N ASN A 246 31.09 -2.41 4.33
CA ASN A 246 32.19 -3.08 3.63
C ASN A 246 32.41 -2.58 2.18
N GLY A 247 32.34 -1.25 1.97
CA GLY A 247 32.51 -0.65 0.65
C GLY A 247 31.30 -0.75 -0.27
N GLY A 248 30.14 -1.11 0.26
CA GLY A 248 28.88 -1.08 -0.48
C GLY A 248 28.39 0.34 -0.80
N PRO A 249 27.44 0.49 -1.72
CA PRO A 249 26.88 1.78 -2.08
C PRO A 249 26.10 2.39 -0.91
N ARG A 250 25.95 3.70 -0.92
CA ARG A 250 25.12 4.39 0.06
C ARG A 250 23.64 4.07 -0.12
N GLY A 251 22.85 4.22 0.94
CA GLY A 251 21.41 4.26 0.86
C GLY A 251 20.90 5.57 0.25
N ASP A 252 19.59 5.69 0.15
CA ASP A 252 18.92 6.87 -0.38
C ASP A 252 18.25 7.69 0.73
N LEU A 253 18.03 8.97 0.49
CA LEU A 253 17.18 9.80 1.32
C LEU A 253 15.75 9.75 0.74
N LEU A 254 14.81 9.32 1.55
CA LEU A 254 13.38 9.25 1.25
C LEU A 254 12.70 10.43 1.93
N VAL A 255 12.25 11.41 1.13
CA VAL A 255 11.54 12.59 1.62
C VAL A 255 10.05 12.29 1.54
N GLU A 256 9.43 11.99 2.67
CA GLU A 256 8.00 11.78 2.81
C GLU A 256 7.28 13.13 2.84
N VAL A 257 6.32 13.30 1.93
CA VAL A 257 5.57 14.54 1.79
C VAL A 257 4.29 14.47 2.61
N ILE A 258 4.13 15.40 3.55
CA ILE A 258 2.92 15.59 4.35
C ILE A 258 2.17 16.81 3.81
N VAL A 259 1.01 16.56 3.19
CA VAL A 259 0.17 17.62 2.62
C VAL A 259 -0.77 18.16 3.69
N SER A 260 -0.73 19.47 3.92
CA SER A 260 -1.68 20.15 4.80
C SER A 260 -3.07 20.21 4.14
N GLY A 261 -4.13 19.95 4.90
CA GLY A 261 -5.52 20.06 4.39
C GLY A 261 -5.86 21.48 3.98
N SER A 262 -6.74 21.64 3.00
CA SER A 262 -7.36 22.91 2.63
C SER A 262 -8.70 23.09 3.34
N ARG A 263 -9.10 24.34 3.62
CA ARG A 263 -10.41 24.66 4.15
C ARG A 263 -11.52 24.61 3.10
N ASP A 264 -11.13 24.93 1.86
CA ASP A 264 -12.07 25.13 0.74
C ASP A 264 -12.15 23.89 -0.16
N PHE A 265 -11.09 23.06 -0.16
CA PHE A 265 -10.93 21.98 -1.11
C PHE A 265 -10.66 20.65 -0.42
N GLU A 266 -11.29 19.60 -0.91
CA GLU A 266 -11.03 18.21 -0.56
C GLU A 266 -10.49 17.49 -1.79
N ARG A 267 -9.42 16.72 -1.63
CA ARG A 267 -8.82 15.95 -2.72
C ARG A 267 -9.19 14.48 -2.58
N GLN A 268 -9.59 13.88 -3.70
CA GLN A 268 -9.76 12.44 -3.85
C GLN A 268 -9.04 12.02 -5.14
N ASP A 269 -7.90 11.37 -5.01
CA ASP A 269 -6.99 11.03 -6.11
C ASP A 269 -6.57 12.26 -6.94
N VAL A 270 -7.01 12.32 -8.19
CA VAL A 270 -6.76 13.44 -9.12
C VAL A 270 -7.89 14.47 -9.13
N ASN A 271 -9.00 14.20 -8.45
CA ASN A 271 -10.15 15.09 -8.44
C ASN A 271 -10.17 15.97 -7.19
N ILE A 272 -10.76 17.15 -7.35
CA ILE A 272 -10.97 18.12 -6.27
C ILE A 272 -12.46 18.26 -6.05
N PHE A 273 -12.85 18.38 -4.79
CA PHE A 273 -14.23 18.61 -4.37
C PHE A 273 -14.29 19.90 -3.56
N SER A 274 -15.32 20.70 -3.81
CA SER A 274 -15.59 21.90 -3.03
C SER A 274 -17.10 22.17 -2.93
N LYS A 275 -17.46 23.13 -2.07
CA LYS A 275 -18.83 23.61 -1.94
C LYS A 275 -18.88 25.08 -2.33
N ALA A 276 -19.88 25.46 -3.12
CA ALA A 276 -20.14 26.85 -3.45
C ALA A 276 -21.52 27.23 -2.95
N SER A 277 -21.58 28.25 -2.11
CA SER A 277 -22.84 28.78 -1.57
C SER A 277 -23.49 29.73 -2.58
N ILE A 278 -24.76 29.53 -2.86
CA ILE A 278 -25.58 30.40 -3.71
C ILE A 278 -26.78 30.91 -2.95
N SER A 279 -27.28 32.09 -3.34
CA SER A 279 -28.51 32.62 -2.79
C SER A 279 -29.71 31.87 -3.36
N TYR A 280 -30.84 31.90 -2.62
CA TYR A 280 -32.10 31.37 -3.08
C TYR A 280 -32.55 32.03 -4.40
N ALA A 281 -32.34 33.35 -4.54
CA ALA A 281 -32.68 34.06 -5.76
C ALA A 281 -31.88 33.53 -6.99
N ILE A 282 -30.57 33.31 -6.86
CA ILE A 282 -29.74 32.72 -7.94
C ILE A 282 -30.19 31.30 -8.24
N ALA A 283 -30.54 30.52 -7.21
CA ALA A 283 -31.01 29.15 -7.39
C ALA A 283 -32.35 29.11 -8.18
N ALA A 284 -33.26 30.03 -7.89
CA ALA A 284 -34.58 30.09 -8.52
C ALA A 284 -34.53 30.69 -9.94
N LEU A 285 -33.86 31.84 -10.09
CA LEU A 285 -33.88 32.64 -11.31
C LEU A 285 -32.72 32.34 -12.27
N GLY A 286 -31.72 31.65 -11.81
CA GLY A 286 -30.43 31.50 -12.51
C GLY A 286 -29.54 32.72 -12.31
N GLY A 287 -28.34 32.67 -12.88
CA GLY A 287 -27.39 33.78 -12.85
C GLY A 287 -25.97 33.35 -12.69
N ASP A 288 -25.07 34.31 -12.78
CA ASP A 288 -23.65 34.06 -12.74
C ASP A 288 -23.12 34.03 -11.28
N ILE A 289 -22.32 33.02 -10.98
CA ILE A 289 -21.63 32.88 -9.70
C ILE A 289 -20.11 32.82 -9.89
N ARG A 290 -19.38 33.27 -8.89
CA ARG A 290 -17.93 33.13 -8.82
C ARG A 290 -17.56 31.88 -8.04
N ILE A 291 -16.88 30.96 -8.70
CA ILE A 291 -16.42 29.72 -8.08
C ILE A 291 -14.90 29.81 -7.91
N LYS A 292 -14.44 29.61 -6.68
CA LYS A 292 -13.01 29.48 -6.37
C LYS A 292 -12.53 28.13 -6.83
N THR A 293 -11.48 28.08 -7.64
CA THR A 293 -10.74 26.89 -8.04
C THR A 293 -9.29 27.00 -7.61
N VAL A 294 -8.54 25.93 -7.73
CA VAL A 294 -7.10 25.94 -7.45
C VAL A 294 -6.31 26.83 -8.42
N ASP A 295 -6.81 27.06 -9.64
CA ASP A 295 -6.19 27.93 -10.65
C ASP A 295 -6.66 29.40 -10.54
N GLY A 296 -7.53 29.71 -9.59
CA GLY A 296 -8.14 31.03 -9.44
C GLY A 296 -9.67 30.99 -9.47
N VAL A 297 -10.29 32.12 -9.71
CA VAL A 297 -11.76 32.27 -9.71
C VAL A 297 -12.30 32.15 -11.13
N ILE A 298 -13.32 31.35 -11.31
CA ILE A 298 -14.05 31.23 -12.59
C ILE A 298 -15.50 31.72 -12.40
N ILE A 299 -16.11 32.17 -13.49
CA ILE A 299 -17.53 32.51 -13.55
C ILE A 299 -18.27 31.29 -14.11
N TYR A 300 -19.36 30.91 -13.42
CA TYR A 300 -20.23 29.83 -13.85
C TYR A 300 -21.69 30.30 -13.83
N THR A 301 -22.42 30.06 -14.93
CA THR A 301 -23.83 30.39 -15.05
C THR A 301 -24.70 29.26 -14.50
N VAL A 302 -25.41 29.54 -13.43
CA VAL A 302 -26.35 28.62 -12.78
C VAL A 302 -27.68 28.67 -13.55
N ALA A 303 -28.23 27.49 -13.88
CA ALA A 303 -29.51 27.38 -14.53
C ALA A 303 -30.67 27.72 -13.54
N PRO A 304 -31.78 28.30 -14.00
CA PRO A 304 -32.96 28.52 -13.17
C PRO A 304 -33.49 27.20 -12.60
N GLY A 305 -33.96 27.23 -11.35
CA GLY A 305 -34.53 26.06 -10.67
C GLY A 305 -33.47 25.07 -10.14
N THR A 306 -32.21 25.49 -10.07
CA THR A 306 -31.13 24.66 -9.52
C THR A 306 -31.35 24.33 -8.05
N GLN A 307 -31.30 23.04 -7.71
CA GLN A 307 -31.54 22.56 -6.35
C GLN A 307 -30.23 22.50 -5.54
N THR A 308 -30.36 22.59 -4.21
CA THR A 308 -29.22 22.38 -3.32
C THR A 308 -28.69 20.95 -3.48
N GLY A 309 -27.35 20.78 -3.40
CA GLY A 309 -26.71 19.49 -3.64
C GLY A 309 -26.38 19.20 -5.12
N THR A 310 -26.83 20.06 -6.05
CA THR A 310 -26.47 19.96 -7.47
C THR A 310 -24.95 20.00 -7.61
N ARG A 311 -24.38 19.02 -8.30
CA ARG A 311 -22.94 18.90 -8.51
C ARG A 311 -22.56 19.31 -9.92
N ILE A 312 -21.68 20.28 -10.06
CA ILE A 312 -21.09 20.75 -11.31
C ILE A 312 -19.69 20.17 -11.47
N ARG A 313 -19.35 19.79 -12.69
CA ARG A 313 -18.02 19.29 -13.06
C ARG A 313 -17.29 20.36 -13.87
N LEU A 314 -16.17 20.82 -13.34
CA LEU A 314 -15.25 21.72 -14.01
C LEU A 314 -14.11 20.88 -14.58
N LYS A 315 -14.20 20.58 -15.87
CA LYS A 315 -13.27 19.68 -16.56
C LYS A 315 -11.84 20.24 -16.55
N GLY A 316 -10.86 19.37 -16.20
CA GLY A 316 -9.44 19.73 -16.19
C GLY A 316 -9.02 20.72 -15.09
N LYS A 317 -9.87 20.98 -14.07
CA LYS A 317 -9.59 21.86 -12.94
C LYS A 317 -9.21 21.11 -11.64
N GLY A 318 -8.90 19.83 -11.77
CA GLY A 318 -8.42 18.99 -10.67
C GLY A 318 -6.90 19.01 -10.50
N VAL A 319 -6.35 17.95 -9.96
CA VAL A 319 -4.92 17.75 -9.69
C VAL A 319 -4.23 17.14 -10.93
N PRO A 320 -3.04 17.62 -11.32
CA PRO A 320 -2.27 16.97 -12.38
C PRO A 320 -1.74 15.60 -11.93
N SER A 321 -1.63 14.67 -12.87
CA SER A 321 -1.05 13.37 -12.59
C SER A 321 0.48 13.48 -12.44
N THR A 322 1.04 12.87 -11.40
CA THR A 322 2.50 12.82 -11.18
C THR A 322 3.23 12.08 -12.30
N ARG A 323 2.56 11.13 -12.98
CA ARG A 323 3.14 10.33 -14.08
C ARG A 323 3.08 11.06 -15.42
N ASN A 324 1.99 11.76 -15.68
CA ASN A 324 1.79 12.50 -16.94
C ASN A 324 1.15 13.86 -16.66
N LYS A 325 1.95 14.91 -16.70
CA LYS A 325 1.52 16.30 -16.41
C LYS A 325 0.43 16.81 -17.37
N ALA A 326 0.26 16.21 -18.55
CA ALA A 326 -0.79 16.57 -19.50
C ALA A 326 -2.17 16.04 -19.07
N ILE A 327 -2.21 15.04 -18.18
CA ILE A 327 -3.45 14.49 -17.65
C ILE A 327 -3.75 15.20 -16.34
N ARG A 328 -4.91 15.84 -16.28
CA ARG A 328 -5.40 16.53 -15.11
C ARG A 328 -6.81 16.06 -14.77
N GLY A 329 -7.09 15.85 -13.49
CA GLY A 329 -8.42 15.51 -12.99
C GLY A 329 -9.41 16.67 -13.11
N ASP A 330 -10.58 16.49 -12.54
CA ASP A 330 -11.66 17.45 -12.59
C ASP A 330 -11.94 18.04 -11.21
N HIS A 331 -12.57 19.20 -11.19
CA HIS A 331 -13.06 19.81 -9.96
C HIS A 331 -14.57 19.69 -9.91
N TYR A 332 -15.08 19.03 -8.89
CA TYR A 332 -16.51 18.86 -8.62
C TYR A 332 -16.95 19.86 -7.56
N VAL A 333 -17.86 20.73 -7.93
CA VAL A 333 -18.39 21.77 -7.04
C VAL A 333 -19.83 21.45 -6.71
N THR A 334 -20.13 21.29 -5.43
CA THR A 334 -21.49 21.08 -4.95
C THR A 334 -22.12 22.43 -4.60
N LEU A 335 -23.20 22.77 -5.28
CA LEU A 335 -23.97 23.99 -4.98
C LEU A 335 -24.79 23.80 -3.72
N VAL A 336 -24.66 24.75 -2.79
CA VAL A 336 -25.42 24.78 -1.54
C VAL A 336 -26.27 26.05 -1.53
N VAL A 337 -27.60 25.90 -1.57
CA VAL A 337 -28.49 27.01 -1.49
C VAL A 337 -28.59 27.46 -0.01
N ASN A 338 -28.16 28.68 0.26
CA ASN A 338 -28.21 29.24 1.61
C ASN A 338 -29.54 29.96 1.85
N THR A 339 -30.19 29.55 2.91
CA THR A 339 -31.38 30.31 3.41
C THR A 339 -30.87 31.58 4.08
N PRO A 340 -31.37 32.75 3.64
CA PRO A 340 -30.91 34.01 4.21
C PRO A 340 -31.38 34.17 5.67
N THR A 341 -30.47 34.63 6.52
CA THR A 341 -30.76 34.96 7.92
C THR A 341 -30.64 36.47 8.14
N GLY A 342 -31.29 37.03 9.15
CA GLY A 342 -31.17 38.47 9.47
C GLY A 342 -31.86 39.41 8.47
N LEU A 343 -32.97 38.96 7.85
CA LEU A 343 -33.70 39.74 6.84
C LEU A 343 -34.25 41.04 7.40
N SER A 344 -34.20 42.14 6.62
CA SER A 344 -34.89 43.41 6.88
C SER A 344 -36.39 43.21 6.81
N LYS A 345 -37.15 44.22 7.29
CA LYS A 345 -38.61 44.18 7.23
C LYS A 345 -39.13 44.07 5.79
N GLU A 346 -38.56 44.88 4.90
CA GLU A 346 -38.89 44.91 3.46
C GLU A 346 -38.60 43.56 2.79
N ALA A 347 -37.44 42.95 3.12
CA ALA A 347 -37.09 41.63 2.58
C ALA A 347 -38.04 40.52 3.06
N LYS A 348 -38.50 40.58 4.31
CA LYS A 348 -39.51 39.65 4.82
C LYS A 348 -40.87 39.83 4.13
N GLU A 349 -41.30 41.06 3.86
CA GLU A 349 -42.53 41.35 3.12
C GLU A 349 -42.44 40.85 1.68
N ALA A 350 -41.31 41.11 1.00
CA ALA A 350 -41.06 40.60 -0.35
C ALA A 350 -41.13 39.08 -0.41
N LEU A 351 -40.53 38.41 0.60
CA LEU A 351 -40.53 36.94 0.66
C LEU A 351 -41.94 36.37 0.91
N LYS A 352 -42.76 37.02 1.75
CA LYS A 352 -44.14 36.65 1.96
C LYS A 352 -44.96 36.79 0.68
N LYS A 353 -44.78 37.91 -0.02
CA LYS A 353 -45.46 38.15 -1.30
C LYS A 353 -45.03 37.12 -2.38
N PHE A 354 -43.76 36.74 -2.38
CA PHE A 354 -43.27 35.66 -3.24
C PHE A 354 -43.96 34.32 -2.93
N ASP A 355 -44.10 33.97 -1.62
CA ASP A 355 -44.76 32.74 -1.19
C ASP A 355 -46.25 32.71 -1.62
N GLU A 356 -46.95 33.82 -1.48
CA GLU A 356 -48.34 33.97 -1.93
C GLU A 356 -48.50 33.76 -3.45
N LEU A 357 -47.59 34.36 -4.24
CA LEU A 357 -47.60 34.25 -5.69
C LEU A 357 -47.17 32.88 -6.21
N SER A 358 -46.32 32.19 -5.46
CA SER A 358 -45.86 30.84 -5.81
C SER A 358 -46.77 29.72 -5.31
N GLY A 359 -47.90 30.04 -4.67
CA GLY A 359 -48.83 29.06 -4.15
C GLY A 359 -48.42 28.43 -2.81
N GLY A 360 -47.50 29.06 -2.08
CA GLY A 360 -47.04 28.64 -0.78
C GLY A 360 -48.12 28.73 0.31
N SER A 361 -47.87 28.11 1.45
CA SER A 361 -48.84 27.92 2.52
C SER A 361 -48.61 28.81 3.74
N LEU A 362 -47.74 29.82 3.69
CA LEU A 362 -47.44 30.68 4.84
C LEU A 362 -48.63 31.50 5.33
N THR A 363 -49.66 31.70 4.50
CA THR A 363 -50.86 32.44 4.80
C THR A 363 -52.09 31.58 5.06
N LYS A 364 -52.01 30.28 4.86
CA LYS A 364 -53.09 29.35 5.19
C LYS A 364 -52.92 28.93 6.66
N GLU A 365 -53.73 29.54 7.54
CA GLU A 365 -53.95 29.03 8.90
C GLU A 365 -54.23 27.54 8.83
N GLY A 366 -53.48 26.75 9.64
CA GLY A 366 -53.44 25.31 9.73
C GLY A 366 -54.67 24.52 9.33
N GLY A 367 -54.84 24.29 8.05
CA GLY A 367 -55.77 23.34 7.51
C GLY A 367 -54.98 22.28 6.77
N ALA A 368 -54.84 21.13 7.39
CA ALA A 368 -54.32 19.93 6.70
C ALA A 368 -55.24 19.63 5.50
N SER A 369 -54.84 20.08 4.31
CA SER A 369 -55.46 19.59 3.08
C SER A 369 -54.89 18.22 2.74
N THR A 370 -55.48 17.20 3.34
CA THR A 370 -55.44 15.83 2.83
C THR A 370 -56.24 15.78 1.54
N ASP A 371 -55.68 16.20 0.45
CA ASP A 371 -56.18 15.84 -0.88
C ASP A 371 -55.21 14.85 -1.50
N SER A 372 -54.97 13.77 -0.77
CA SER A 372 -54.51 12.53 -1.35
C SER A 372 -55.68 11.84 -1.97
N LYS A 373 -55.90 11.99 -3.30
CA LYS A 373 -56.68 11.03 -4.06
C LYS A 373 -56.14 9.64 -3.75
N LYS A 374 -56.80 8.93 -2.83
CA LYS A 374 -56.55 7.51 -2.57
C LYS A 374 -56.73 6.78 -3.88
N LYS A 375 -55.63 6.44 -4.54
CA LYS A 375 -55.66 5.31 -5.45
C LYS A 375 -55.97 4.09 -4.59
N LYS A 376 -57.18 3.51 -4.77
CA LYS A 376 -57.62 2.26 -4.14
C LYS A 376 -56.48 1.25 -4.33
N GLY A 377 -55.90 0.78 -3.24
CA GLY A 377 -54.80 -0.17 -3.25
C GLY A 377 -55.30 -1.49 -3.82
N PHE A 378 -54.39 -2.22 -4.42
CA PHE A 378 -54.60 -3.56 -4.99
C PHE A 378 -55.26 -4.54 -3.99
N MET A 379 -55.07 -4.32 -2.69
CA MET A 379 -55.65 -5.14 -1.61
C MET A 379 -57.15 -4.87 -1.38
N ASP A 380 -57.69 -3.70 -1.72
CA ASP A 380 -59.11 -3.40 -1.62
C ASP A 380 -59.90 -4.04 -2.76
N LYS A 381 -59.28 -4.21 -3.93
CA LYS A 381 -59.89 -4.96 -5.05
C LYS A 381 -59.96 -6.48 -4.83
N LEU A 382 -59.03 -7.02 -4.01
CA LEU A 382 -59.03 -8.46 -3.65
C LEU A 382 -60.08 -8.81 -2.61
N LYS A 383 -60.52 -7.86 -1.76
CA LYS A 383 -61.62 -8.09 -0.81
C LYS A 383 -62.98 -8.09 -1.46
N GLU A 384 -63.24 -7.15 -2.42
CA GLU A 384 -64.49 -7.13 -3.17
C GLU A 384 -64.72 -8.40 -4.04
N SER A 385 -63.66 -9.13 -4.42
CA SER A 385 -63.79 -10.36 -5.19
C SER A 385 -63.94 -11.65 -4.35
N LEU A 386 -63.84 -11.53 -3.01
CA LEU A 386 -64.00 -12.67 -2.08
C LEU A 386 -65.33 -12.70 -1.37
N ASP A 387 -66.11 -11.61 -1.44
CA ASP A 387 -67.47 -11.55 -0.84
C ASP A 387 -68.60 -11.94 -1.83
N ASP A 388 -68.26 -12.25 -3.10
CA ASP A 388 -69.15 -12.70 -4.14
C ASP A 388 -69.02 -14.20 -4.50
N LEU A 389 -68.49 -15.04 -3.57
CA LEU A 389 -68.42 -16.48 -3.73
C LEU A 389 -69.12 -17.21 -2.58
#